data_6673d682f128f6252333dc199ecc4df5
#
_entry.id   6673d682f128f6252333dc199ecc4df5
#
_cell.length_a   1.000
_cell.length_b   1.000
_cell.length_c   1.000
_cell.angle_alpha   90.00
_cell.angle_beta   90.00
_cell.angle_gamma   90.00
#
_symmetry.space_group_name_H-M   'P 1'
#
loop_
_entity.id
_entity.type
_entity.pdbx_description
1 polymer ?
#
loop_
_entity_poly.entity_id
_entity_poly.type
_entity_poly.pdbx_seq_one_letter_code
_entity_poly.pdbx_strand_id
1 'polypeptide(L)'
;MDRITGFTRLLRSFRLVNLVILFLLFSVSASQAQTSQVDEKSEKIIDRAIEVMGGQSYLNVQTVIGKGFYSDYRDGVPQVPVRFLDYLAYPNRERTEFTSLGIRNIQTNVGDTGWNFDGAVKKISDQTPAQVEEFKRAMRTTFENLLRGWWKAEDGKITYIGRREAGLAKRNETVRLTYPNGFWIEYEFGARDGMPAKIIYKRMRRDPDSGDQVETTEEEHFMRFVENQGIQSPWIIDRFINGKQTARINYENVQYNQRIADALFAKPDNVKSIK
;
A
#
# COMPACT_ATOMS: atom_id res chain seq x y z
N MET A 1 -88.37 -14.32 10.47
CA MET A 1 -87.18 -14.92 9.86
C MET A 1 -86.40 -13.77 9.22
N ASP A 2 -85.10 -13.70 9.42
CA ASP A 2 -84.16 -12.68 8.95
C ASP A 2 -83.86 -11.51 9.88
N ARG A 3 -83.10 -11.79 10.92
CA ARG A 3 -82.32 -10.77 11.68
C ARG A 3 -80.97 -11.32 12.21
N ILE A 4 -80.19 -12.12 11.44
CA ILE A 4 -78.92 -12.70 11.88
C ILE A 4 -77.81 -12.56 10.85
N THR A 5 -77.89 -11.66 9.87
CA THR A 5 -76.84 -11.54 8.86
C THR A 5 -76.00 -10.23 8.96
N GLY A 6 -76.33 -9.34 9.93
CA GLY A 6 -75.62 -8.06 10.08
C GLY A 6 -74.39 -8.05 10.99
N PHE A 7 -74.26 -9.05 11.90
CA PHE A 7 -73.27 -9.00 12.96
C PHE A 7 -71.92 -9.68 12.62
N THR A 8 -71.89 -10.53 11.62
CA THR A 8 -70.68 -11.27 11.19
C THR A 8 -69.82 -10.53 10.20
N ARG A 9 -70.30 -9.44 9.60
CA ARG A 9 -69.48 -8.61 8.68
C ARG A 9 -68.63 -7.54 9.39
N LEU A 10 -69.05 -7.11 10.57
CA LEU A 10 -68.33 -6.09 11.35
C LEU A 10 -67.06 -6.62 12.06
N LEU A 11 -67.05 -7.90 12.40
CA LEU A 11 -65.89 -8.53 13.08
C LEU A 11 -64.77 -8.98 12.16
N ARG A 12 -64.99 -9.04 10.82
CA ARG A 12 -63.94 -9.36 9.86
C ARG A 12 -63.13 -8.15 9.44
N SER A 13 -63.68 -6.94 9.47
CA SER A 13 -62.96 -5.71 9.15
C SER A 13 -62.04 -5.25 10.27
N PHE A 14 -62.33 -5.56 11.54
CA PHE A 14 -61.48 -5.21 12.68
C PHE A 14 -60.23 -6.08 12.82
N ARG A 15 -60.23 -7.32 12.29
CA ARG A 15 -59.06 -8.20 12.33
C ARG A 15 -58.03 -7.90 11.22
N LEU A 16 -58.46 -7.36 10.11
CA LEU A 16 -57.57 -7.01 9.01
C LEU A 16 -56.80 -5.68 9.25
N VAL A 17 -57.43 -4.73 9.95
CA VAL A 17 -56.79 -3.45 10.27
C VAL A 17 -55.69 -3.60 11.32
N ASN A 18 -55.89 -4.46 12.33
CA ASN A 18 -54.88 -4.74 13.34
C ASN A 18 -53.69 -5.56 12.82
N LEU A 19 -53.86 -6.37 11.77
CA LEU A 19 -52.77 -7.14 11.18
C LEU A 19 -51.85 -6.26 10.31
N VAL A 20 -52.40 -5.24 9.65
CA VAL A 20 -51.64 -4.29 8.82
C VAL A 20 -50.87 -3.30 9.71
N ILE A 21 -51.43 -2.88 10.86
CA ILE A 21 -50.73 -2.00 11.81
C ILE A 21 -49.62 -2.76 12.55
N LEU A 22 -49.75 -4.06 12.80
CA LEU A 22 -48.69 -4.87 13.40
C LEU A 22 -47.54 -5.15 12.42
N PHE A 23 -47.79 -5.21 11.10
CA PHE A 23 -46.76 -5.36 10.07
C PHE A 23 -46.00 -4.06 9.78
N LEU A 24 -46.62 -2.88 10.02
CA LEU A 24 -45.97 -1.57 9.84
C LEU A 24 -45.10 -1.17 11.04
N LEU A 25 -45.25 -1.82 12.20
CA LEU A 25 -44.39 -1.55 13.37
C LEU A 25 -43.15 -2.45 13.44
N PHE A 26 -43.02 -3.49 12.59
CA PHE A 26 -41.83 -4.35 12.50
C PHE A 26 -40.87 -4.01 11.36
N SER A 27 -41.15 -2.97 10.60
CA SER A 27 -40.13 -2.32 9.75
C SER A 27 -39.30 -1.32 10.56
N VAL A 28 -38.93 -1.68 11.81
CA VAL A 28 -37.82 -1.08 12.50
C VAL A 28 -36.55 -1.50 11.70
N SER A 29 -36.13 -0.58 10.88
CA SER A 29 -34.86 -0.57 10.22
C SER A 29 -33.81 -1.18 11.14
N ALA A 30 -33.38 -2.41 10.83
CA ALA A 30 -32.04 -2.83 11.18
C ALA A 30 -31.13 -1.87 10.41
N SER A 31 -30.89 -0.69 10.99
CA SER A 31 -29.76 0.15 10.63
C SER A 31 -28.56 -0.72 10.93
N GLN A 32 -28.13 -1.51 9.93
CA GLN A 32 -26.82 -2.11 9.98
C GLN A 32 -25.90 -0.91 10.17
N ALA A 33 -25.42 -0.73 11.37
CA ALA A 33 -24.32 0.16 11.65
C ALA A 33 -23.23 -0.30 10.69
N GLN A 34 -23.09 0.41 9.58
CA GLN A 34 -22.03 0.19 8.61
C GLN A 34 -20.76 0.43 9.40
N THR A 35 -20.13 -0.66 9.85
CA THR A 35 -18.90 -0.56 10.64
C THR A 35 -17.93 0.21 9.77
N SER A 36 -17.58 1.42 10.19
CA SER A 36 -16.63 2.26 9.46
C SER A 36 -15.39 1.43 9.16
N GLN A 37 -14.91 1.47 7.91
CA GLN A 37 -13.67 0.81 7.53
C GLN A 37 -12.45 1.42 8.22
N VAL A 38 -12.60 2.60 8.84
CA VAL A 38 -11.55 3.35 9.54
C VAL A 38 -12.11 3.84 10.87
N ASP A 39 -11.39 3.63 11.97
CA ASP A 39 -11.74 4.27 13.23
C ASP A 39 -11.32 5.76 13.26
N GLU A 40 -12.02 6.59 14.04
CA GLU A 40 -11.84 8.04 14.10
C GLU A 40 -10.40 8.47 14.43
N LYS A 41 -9.71 7.71 15.29
CA LYS A 41 -8.34 8.03 15.68
C LYS A 41 -7.37 7.78 14.53
N SER A 42 -7.55 6.67 13.81
CA SER A 42 -6.78 6.34 12.61
C SER A 42 -7.00 7.37 11.51
N GLU A 43 -8.23 7.80 11.28
CA GLU A 43 -8.57 8.82 10.29
C GLU A 43 -7.79 10.12 10.54
N LYS A 44 -7.81 10.64 11.77
CA LYS A 44 -7.06 11.84 12.16
C LYS A 44 -5.55 11.71 11.94
N ILE A 45 -4.98 10.52 12.17
CA ILE A 45 -3.54 10.27 11.95
C ILE A 45 -3.24 10.28 10.45
N ILE A 46 -4.08 9.62 9.64
CA ILE A 46 -3.93 9.56 8.18
C ILE A 46 -4.09 10.94 7.56
N ASP A 47 -5.11 11.71 7.94
CA ASP A 47 -5.33 13.06 7.44
C ASP A 47 -4.16 13.98 7.74
N ARG A 48 -3.63 13.91 8.96
CA ARG A 48 -2.44 14.66 9.34
C ARG A 48 -1.21 14.23 8.52
N ALA A 49 -1.03 12.92 8.27
CA ALA A 49 0.06 12.45 7.44
C ALA A 49 -0.06 12.95 6.00
N ILE A 50 -1.26 12.94 5.42
CA ILE A 50 -1.52 13.52 4.09
C ILE A 50 -1.16 15.00 4.08
N GLU A 51 -1.59 15.77 5.08
CA GLU A 51 -1.31 17.21 5.20
C GLU A 51 0.20 17.48 5.21
N VAL A 52 0.95 16.82 6.09
CA VAL A 52 2.40 17.06 6.21
C VAL A 52 3.20 16.54 5.01
N MET A 53 2.69 15.55 4.28
CA MET A 53 3.29 15.06 3.04
C MET A 53 3.09 16.00 1.85
N GLY A 54 2.23 17.01 1.97
CA GLY A 54 1.95 18.02 0.91
C GLY A 54 0.47 18.12 0.52
N GLY A 55 -0.42 17.52 1.31
CA GLY A 55 -1.86 17.63 1.13
C GLY A 55 -2.33 17.19 -0.26
N GLN A 56 -3.10 18.05 -0.93
CA GLN A 56 -3.63 17.75 -2.25
C GLN A 56 -2.53 17.60 -3.32
N SER A 57 -1.39 18.30 -3.18
CA SER A 57 -0.25 18.14 -4.10
C SER A 57 0.29 16.72 -4.07
N TYR A 58 0.43 16.12 -2.87
CA TYR A 58 0.84 14.73 -2.69
C TYR A 58 -0.21 13.76 -3.27
N LEU A 59 -1.49 13.97 -2.99
CA LEU A 59 -2.56 13.10 -3.50
C LEU A 59 -2.68 13.12 -5.02
N ASN A 60 -2.34 14.24 -5.66
CA ASN A 60 -2.42 14.43 -7.12
C ASN A 60 -1.19 13.93 -7.88
N VAL A 61 -0.18 13.37 -7.20
CA VAL A 61 0.97 12.77 -7.90
C VAL A 61 0.53 11.57 -8.72
N GLN A 62 0.80 11.60 -10.02
CA GLN A 62 0.52 10.52 -10.96
C GLN A 62 1.80 9.76 -11.34
N THR A 63 2.92 10.49 -11.42
CA THR A 63 4.21 9.89 -11.80
C THR A 63 5.31 10.37 -10.87
N VAL A 64 6.28 9.50 -10.63
CA VAL A 64 7.49 9.80 -9.89
C VAL A 64 8.70 9.33 -10.70
N ILE A 65 9.72 10.17 -10.83
CA ILE A 65 11.03 9.78 -11.34
C ILE A 65 12.03 9.97 -10.22
N GLY A 66 12.60 8.87 -9.74
CA GLY A 66 13.57 8.84 -8.66
C GLY A 66 14.93 8.36 -9.14
N LYS A 67 16.02 8.96 -8.67
CA LYS A 67 17.36 8.44 -8.89
C LYS A 67 18.19 8.50 -7.62
N GLY A 68 19.14 7.59 -7.51
CA GLY A 68 20.00 7.52 -6.33
C GLY A 68 20.86 6.28 -6.30
N PHE A 69 21.11 5.80 -5.10
CA PHE A 69 21.92 4.62 -4.82
C PHE A 69 21.15 3.60 -3.99
N TYR A 70 21.25 2.35 -4.39
CA TYR A 70 20.79 1.20 -3.67
C TYR A 70 21.98 0.41 -3.13
N SER A 71 21.97 0.06 -1.87
CA SER A 71 23.00 -0.76 -1.21
C SER A 71 22.36 -1.96 -0.55
N ASP A 72 22.78 -3.17 -0.92
CA ASP A 72 22.51 -4.36 -0.13
C ASP A 72 23.32 -4.37 1.16
N TYR A 73 22.85 -5.09 2.17
CA TYR A 73 23.58 -5.39 3.39
C TYR A 73 23.73 -6.89 3.56
N ARG A 74 24.94 -7.33 3.86
CA ARG A 74 25.24 -8.73 4.21
C ARG A 74 25.89 -8.74 5.57
N ASP A 75 25.29 -9.45 6.50
CA ASP A 75 25.73 -9.53 7.90
C ASP A 75 25.98 -8.16 8.55
N GLY A 76 25.10 -7.20 8.25
CA GLY A 76 25.19 -5.83 8.75
C GLY A 76 26.21 -4.94 8.02
N VAL A 77 26.92 -5.46 7.01
CA VAL A 77 27.92 -4.70 6.24
C VAL A 77 27.33 -4.24 4.91
N PRO A 78 27.31 -2.92 4.62
CA PRO A 78 26.83 -2.42 3.35
C PRO A 78 27.75 -2.89 2.20
N GLN A 79 27.14 -3.33 1.11
CA GLN A 79 27.84 -3.66 -0.12
C GLN A 79 28.04 -2.42 -0.99
N VAL A 80 28.82 -2.55 -2.06
CA VAL A 80 29.06 -1.46 -3.01
C VAL A 80 27.75 -0.92 -3.56
N PRO A 81 27.48 0.39 -3.43
CA PRO A 81 26.25 0.98 -3.91
C PRO A 81 26.08 0.85 -5.43
N VAL A 82 24.88 0.52 -5.86
CA VAL A 82 24.47 0.46 -7.26
C VAL A 82 23.62 1.69 -7.57
N ARG A 83 23.89 2.39 -8.67
CA ARG A 83 23.03 3.48 -9.13
C ARG A 83 21.71 2.93 -9.60
N PHE A 84 20.61 3.61 -9.24
CA PHE A 84 19.31 3.33 -9.80
C PHE A 84 18.67 4.57 -10.42
N LEU A 85 17.79 4.32 -11.38
CA LEU A 85 16.84 5.27 -11.95
C LEU A 85 15.48 4.57 -11.98
N ASP A 86 14.51 5.16 -11.31
CA ASP A 86 13.20 4.59 -11.12
C ASP A 86 12.12 5.47 -11.71
N TYR A 87 11.18 4.85 -12.43
CA TYR A 87 10.04 5.46 -13.06
C TYR A 87 8.78 4.80 -12.54
N LEU A 88 8.00 5.52 -11.75
CA LEU A 88 6.69 5.08 -11.29
C LEU A 88 5.58 5.83 -12.03
N ALA A 89 4.57 5.09 -12.46
CA ALA A 89 3.30 5.66 -12.89
C ALA A 89 2.19 4.93 -12.13
N TYR A 90 1.61 5.64 -11.18
CA TYR A 90 0.60 5.09 -10.29
C TYR A 90 -0.68 4.67 -11.00
N PRO A 91 -1.39 3.62 -10.48
CA PRO A 91 -1.05 2.90 -9.26
C PRO A 91 -0.17 1.66 -9.45
N ASN A 92 0.14 1.23 -10.68
CA ASN A 92 0.60 -0.13 -10.93
C ASN A 92 1.65 -0.28 -12.04
N ARG A 93 2.40 0.78 -12.36
CA ARG A 93 3.51 0.69 -13.32
C ARG A 93 4.80 1.19 -12.69
N GLU A 94 5.85 0.39 -12.81
CA GLU A 94 7.19 0.71 -12.35
C GLU A 94 8.23 0.20 -13.35
N ARG A 95 9.26 1.00 -13.55
CA ARG A 95 10.49 0.56 -14.23
C ARG A 95 11.68 1.06 -13.45
N THR A 96 12.49 0.13 -12.96
CA THR A 96 13.74 0.42 -12.26
C THR A 96 14.92 -0.02 -13.11
N GLU A 97 15.85 0.87 -13.30
CA GLU A 97 17.13 0.64 -13.99
C GLU A 97 18.26 0.67 -12.97
N PHE A 98 19.02 -0.42 -12.86
CA PHE A 98 20.21 -0.51 -12.03
C PHE A 98 21.45 -0.47 -12.90
N THR A 99 22.43 0.37 -12.54
CA THR A 99 23.70 0.46 -13.26
C THR A 99 24.88 0.26 -12.30
N SER A 100 25.68 -0.75 -12.58
CA SER A 100 26.93 -1.05 -11.87
C SER A 100 28.02 -1.47 -12.86
N LEU A 101 29.22 -0.90 -12.73
CA LEU A 101 30.38 -1.21 -13.59
C LEU A 101 30.07 -1.17 -15.09
N GLY A 102 29.21 -0.24 -15.51
CA GLY A 102 28.80 -0.08 -16.92
C GLY A 102 27.72 -1.09 -17.39
N ILE A 103 27.32 -2.03 -16.56
CA ILE A 103 26.24 -2.98 -16.85
C ILE A 103 24.93 -2.37 -16.36
N ARG A 104 23.92 -2.31 -17.25
CA ARG A 104 22.58 -1.85 -16.95
C ARG A 104 21.60 -3.02 -16.89
N ASN A 105 20.95 -3.21 -15.77
CA ASN A 105 19.85 -4.16 -15.60
C ASN A 105 18.54 -3.38 -15.48
N ILE A 106 17.46 -3.91 -16.05
CA ILE A 106 16.15 -3.26 -16.02
C ILE A 106 15.13 -4.25 -15.52
N GLN A 107 14.29 -3.79 -14.61
CA GLN A 107 13.08 -4.47 -14.19
C GLN A 107 11.89 -3.57 -14.50
N THR A 108 10.87 -4.11 -15.17
CA THR A 108 9.67 -3.34 -15.51
C THR A 108 8.43 -4.15 -15.16
N ASN A 109 7.47 -3.51 -14.51
CA ASN A 109 6.19 -4.07 -14.10
C ASN A 109 5.04 -3.22 -14.62
N VAL A 110 3.99 -3.87 -15.12
CA VAL A 110 2.75 -3.24 -15.60
C VAL A 110 1.58 -4.11 -15.16
N GLY A 111 0.92 -3.75 -14.06
CA GLY A 111 -0.18 -4.52 -13.50
C GLY A 111 0.22 -5.97 -13.21
N ASP A 112 -0.38 -6.90 -13.94
CA ASP A 112 -0.18 -8.35 -13.78
C ASP A 112 0.93 -8.92 -14.68
N THR A 113 1.76 -8.09 -15.29
CA THR A 113 2.85 -8.49 -16.16
C THR A 113 4.15 -7.76 -15.84
N GLY A 114 5.25 -8.31 -16.29
CA GLY A 114 6.55 -7.67 -16.16
C GLY A 114 7.60 -8.30 -17.06
N TRP A 115 8.69 -7.56 -17.28
CA TRP A 115 9.84 -8.06 -18.02
C TRP A 115 11.14 -7.55 -17.40
N ASN A 116 12.22 -8.28 -17.66
CA ASN A 116 13.57 -7.96 -17.21
C ASN A 116 14.51 -7.85 -18.39
N PHE A 117 15.50 -6.99 -18.28
CA PHE A 117 16.68 -6.99 -19.13
C PHE A 117 17.92 -7.23 -18.27
N ASP A 118 18.65 -8.28 -18.59
CA ASP A 118 19.97 -8.55 -18.04
C ASP A 118 21.03 -7.97 -19.01
N GLY A 119 21.69 -6.93 -18.57
CA GLY A 119 22.70 -6.24 -19.38
C GLY A 119 24.02 -6.99 -19.52
N ALA A 120 24.34 -7.91 -18.61
CA ALA A 120 25.56 -8.70 -18.68
C ALA A 120 25.51 -9.71 -19.84
N VAL A 121 24.37 -10.41 -19.95
CA VAL A 121 24.15 -11.41 -21.02
C VAL A 121 23.33 -10.88 -22.19
N LYS A 122 22.89 -9.62 -22.12
CA LYS A 122 22.05 -8.93 -23.13
C LYS A 122 20.79 -9.70 -23.46
N LYS A 123 20.05 -10.10 -22.44
CA LYS A 123 18.85 -10.92 -22.56
C LYS A 123 17.62 -10.19 -22.00
N ILE A 124 16.53 -10.21 -22.79
CA ILE A 124 15.19 -9.80 -22.34
C ILE A 124 14.42 -11.08 -21.97
N SER A 125 13.73 -11.07 -20.86
CA SER A 125 12.86 -12.17 -20.40
C SER A 125 11.59 -11.64 -19.75
N ASP A 126 10.51 -12.41 -19.80
CA ASP A 126 9.35 -12.15 -18.98
C ASP A 126 9.66 -12.39 -17.51
N GLN A 127 9.01 -11.67 -16.63
CA GLN A 127 9.03 -11.98 -15.21
C GLN A 127 8.25 -13.26 -14.92
N THR A 128 8.71 -13.98 -13.93
CA THR A 128 7.97 -15.13 -13.39
C THR A 128 6.74 -14.65 -12.62
N PRO A 129 5.69 -15.48 -12.45
CA PRO A 129 4.54 -15.15 -11.62
C PRO A 129 4.94 -14.71 -10.21
N ALA A 130 5.96 -15.34 -9.62
CA ALA A 130 6.47 -14.97 -8.29
C ALA A 130 7.05 -13.54 -8.25
N GLN A 131 7.75 -13.11 -9.30
CA GLN A 131 8.27 -11.75 -9.40
C GLN A 131 7.17 -10.71 -9.56
N VAL A 132 6.13 -11.01 -10.35
CA VAL A 132 4.95 -10.14 -10.49
C VAL A 132 4.21 -10.02 -9.17
N GLU A 133 4.01 -11.12 -8.44
CA GLU A 133 3.39 -11.08 -7.10
C GLU A 133 4.25 -10.33 -6.08
N GLU A 134 5.58 -10.37 -6.20
CA GLU A 134 6.48 -9.55 -5.38
C GLU A 134 6.25 -8.05 -5.62
N PHE A 135 6.16 -7.64 -6.89
CA PHE A 135 5.84 -6.25 -7.24
C PHE A 135 4.47 -5.82 -6.70
N LYS A 136 3.42 -6.61 -6.91
CA LYS A 136 2.07 -6.31 -6.41
C LYS A 136 2.07 -6.15 -4.88
N ARG A 137 2.79 -7.02 -4.18
CA ARG A 137 2.96 -6.89 -2.74
C ARG A 137 3.72 -5.62 -2.37
N ALA A 138 4.83 -5.30 -3.07
CA ALA A 138 5.58 -4.08 -2.83
C ALA A 138 4.69 -2.84 -2.95
N MET A 139 3.85 -2.74 -3.99
CA MET A 139 2.88 -1.64 -4.14
C MET A 139 1.83 -1.62 -3.03
N ARG A 140 1.40 -2.79 -2.56
CA ARG A 140 0.40 -2.92 -1.49
C ARG A 140 0.93 -2.51 -0.12
N THR A 141 2.24 -2.63 0.13
CA THR A 141 2.87 -2.32 1.41
C THR A 141 3.42 -0.90 1.50
N THR A 142 3.15 -0.04 0.52
CA THR A 142 3.59 1.38 0.52
C THR A 142 2.71 2.28 1.39
N PHE A 143 3.23 3.44 1.78
CA PHE A 143 2.40 4.51 2.36
C PHE A 143 1.36 5.04 1.37
N GLU A 144 1.67 5.03 0.07
CA GLU A 144 0.74 5.45 -0.99
C GLU A 144 -0.54 4.61 -0.97
N ASN A 145 -0.44 3.30 -0.78
CA ASN A 145 -1.60 2.43 -0.64
C ASN A 145 -2.50 2.89 0.52
N LEU A 146 -1.92 3.20 1.68
CA LEU A 146 -2.67 3.69 2.83
C LEU A 146 -3.24 5.08 2.60
N LEU A 147 -2.38 6.06 2.31
CA LEU A 147 -2.72 7.48 2.30
C LEU A 147 -3.61 7.88 1.11
N ARG A 148 -3.52 7.18 -0.03
CA ARG A 148 -4.38 7.40 -1.21
C ARG A 148 -5.63 6.54 -1.21
N GLY A 149 -5.78 5.65 -0.21
CA GLY A 149 -6.97 4.84 -0.03
C GLY A 149 -7.15 3.72 -1.05
N TRP A 150 -6.10 3.25 -1.72
CA TRP A 150 -6.19 2.14 -2.69
C TRP A 150 -6.65 0.83 -2.04
N TRP A 151 -6.30 0.61 -0.79
CA TRP A 151 -6.72 -0.53 0.04
C TRP A 151 -8.25 -0.71 0.12
N LYS A 152 -9.03 0.35 -0.13
CA LYS A 152 -10.51 0.31 -0.09
C LYS A 152 -11.07 -0.63 -1.14
N ALA A 153 -10.40 -0.75 -2.31
CA ALA A 153 -10.81 -1.64 -3.39
C ALA A 153 -10.67 -3.14 -3.01
N GLU A 154 -9.98 -3.44 -1.93
CA GLU A 154 -9.74 -4.79 -1.42
C GLU A 154 -10.43 -5.02 -0.06
N ASP A 155 -11.43 -4.20 0.30
CA ASP A 155 -12.21 -4.27 1.54
C ASP A 155 -11.36 -4.27 2.82
N GLY A 156 -10.23 -3.58 2.81
CA GLY A 156 -9.35 -3.42 3.96
C GLY A 156 -10.07 -2.67 5.10
N LYS A 157 -9.58 -2.87 6.33
CA LYS A 157 -10.02 -2.16 7.53
C LYS A 157 -8.84 -1.57 8.26
N ILE A 158 -8.98 -0.35 8.75
CA ILE A 158 -7.93 0.35 9.48
C ILE A 158 -8.33 0.50 10.94
N THR A 159 -7.40 0.17 11.85
CA THR A 159 -7.59 0.29 13.29
C THR A 159 -6.37 0.93 13.94
N TYR A 160 -6.60 1.77 14.93
CA TYR A 160 -5.53 2.33 15.76
C TYR A 160 -4.97 1.27 16.70
N ILE A 161 -3.65 1.09 16.72
CA ILE A 161 -2.97 0.08 17.53
C ILE A 161 -2.38 0.68 18.82
N GLY A 162 -2.00 1.96 18.79
CA GLY A 162 -1.39 2.62 19.93
C GLY A 162 -0.14 3.40 19.60
N ARG A 163 0.57 3.82 20.63
CA ARG A 163 1.87 4.50 20.52
C ARG A 163 3.01 3.52 20.75
N ARG A 164 4.08 3.67 19.97
CA ARG A 164 5.33 2.91 20.14
C ARG A 164 6.50 3.83 20.39
N GLU A 165 7.47 3.34 21.15
CA GLU A 165 8.75 4.02 21.27
C GLU A 165 9.49 3.98 19.92
N ALA A 166 10.05 5.12 19.53
CA ALA A 166 10.72 5.33 18.25
C ALA A 166 12.12 5.92 18.40
N GLY A 167 12.76 5.67 19.53
CA GLY A 167 14.05 6.21 19.94
C GLY A 167 13.94 7.18 21.11
N LEU A 168 15.06 7.77 21.51
CA LEU A 168 15.13 8.64 22.69
C LEU A 168 14.13 9.81 22.56
N ALA A 169 13.18 9.87 23.49
CA ALA A 169 12.11 10.86 23.58
C ALA A 169 11.25 11.00 22.31
N LYS A 170 11.23 9.99 21.45
CA LYS A 170 10.38 9.92 20.25
C LYS A 170 9.34 8.82 20.38
N ARG A 171 8.15 9.07 19.84
CA ARG A 171 7.06 8.10 19.78
C ARG A 171 6.39 8.20 18.42
N ASN A 172 5.90 7.05 17.95
CA ASN A 172 5.07 6.95 16.76
C ASN A 172 3.64 6.57 17.13
N GLU A 173 2.67 7.13 16.44
CA GLU A 173 1.29 6.63 16.40
C GLU A 173 1.25 5.48 15.38
N THR A 174 0.60 4.36 15.74
CA THR A 174 0.55 3.18 14.87
C THR A 174 -0.89 2.89 14.45
N VAL A 175 -1.11 2.73 13.15
CA VAL A 175 -2.36 2.23 12.57
C VAL A 175 -2.10 0.92 11.86
N ARG A 176 -3.08 0.01 11.87
CA ARG A 176 -3.01 -1.28 11.17
C ARG A 176 -4.10 -1.36 10.12
N LEU A 177 -3.69 -1.61 8.90
CA LEU A 177 -4.55 -2.01 7.80
C LEU A 177 -4.62 -3.53 7.78
N THR A 178 -5.83 -4.09 7.86
CA THR A 178 -6.07 -5.54 7.81
C THR A 178 -7.00 -5.85 6.65
N TYR A 179 -6.62 -6.80 5.82
CA TYR A 179 -7.39 -7.28 4.67
C TYR A 179 -8.25 -8.51 5.05
N PRO A 180 -9.31 -8.83 4.28
CA PRO A 180 -10.21 -9.95 4.57
C PRO A 180 -9.51 -11.32 4.66
N ASN A 181 -8.39 -11.51 3.96
CA ASN A 181 -7.57 -12.72 3.99
C ASN A 181 -6.67 -12.85 5.22
N GLY A 182 -6.75 -11.89 6.16
CA GLY A 182 -5.94 -11.85 7.37
C GLY A 182 -4.56 -11.21 7.20
N PHE A 183 -4.15 -10.84 5.97
CA PHE A 183 -2.91 -10.07 5.78
C PHE A 183 -3.06 -8.69 6.41
N TRP A 184 -2.02 -8.24 7.12
CA TRP A 184 -2.02 -6.93 7.76
C TRP A 184 -0.71 -6.18 7.53
N ILE A 185 -0.82 -4.86 7.58
CA ILE A 185 0.30 -3.93 7.47
C ILE A 185 0.14 -2.90 8.58
N GLU A 186 1.17 -2.67 9.36
CA GLU A 186 1.24 -1.58 10.32
C GLU A 186 2.04 -0.42 9.74
N TYR A 187 1.50 0.77 9.94
CA TYR A 187 2.08 2.03 9.53
C TYR A 187 2.30 2.89 10.76
N GLU A 188 3.52 3.36 10.94
CA GLU A 188 3.89 4.23 12.04
C GLU A 188 4.13 5.65 11.54
N PHE A 189 3.60 6.62 12.27
CA PHE A 189 3.72 8.05 11.99
C PHE A 189 4.29 8.75 13.21
N GLY A 190 5.20 9.68 13.03
CA GLY A 190 5.74 10.48 14.13
C GLY A 190 4.63 11.17 14.92
N ALA A 191 4.51 10.88 16.22
CA ALA A 191 3.44 11.41 17.06
C ALA A 191 3.48 12.95 17.19
N ARG A 192 4.63 13.56 16.92
CA ARG A 192 4.86 14.99 17.03
C ARG A 192 4.65 15.72 15.70
N ASP A 193 5.18 15.18 14.61
CA ASP A 193 5.22 15.81 13.29
C ASP A 193 4.23 15.22 12.27
N GLY A 194 3.71 14.01 12.53
CA GLY A 194 2.80 13.31 11.62
C GLY A 194 3.49 12.65 10.42
N MET A 195 4.82 12.74 10.32
CA MET A 195 5.56 12.18 9.19
C MET A 195 5.55 10.65 9.17
N PRO A 196 5.44 10.02 8.00
CA PRO A 196 5.64 8.59 7.85
C PRO A 196 6.99 8.17 8.45
N ALA A 197 7.00 7.13 9.26
CA ALA A 197 8.22 6.71 9.97
C ALA A 197 8.60 5.26 9.66
N LYS A 198 7.61 4.34 9.67
CA LYS A 198 7.89 2.92 9.52
C LYS A 198 6.69 2.19 8.92
N ILE A 199 6.97 1.17 8.11
CA ILE A 199 6.02 0.15 7.67
C ILE A 199 6.49 -1.19 8.22
N ILE A 200 5.56 -2.02 8.71
CA ILE A 200 5.84 -3.35 9.26
C ILE A 200 4.78 -4.31 8.73
N TYR A 201 5.20 -5.47 8.24
CA TYR A 201 4.32 -6.57 7.89
C TYR A 201 5.01 -7.92 8.05
N LYS A 202 4.24 -9.01 8.03
CA LYS A 202 4.78 -10.36 8.06
C LYS A 202 4.48 -11.09 6.77
N ARG A 203 5.38 -11.96 6.37
CA ARG A 203 5.17 -12.87 5.24
C ARG A 203 5.94 -14.18 5.37
N MET A 204 5.47 -15.20 4.66
CA MET A 204 6.23 -16.43 4.47
C MET A 204 7.32 -16.21 3.42
N ARG A 205 8.52 -16.59 3.73
CA ARG A 205 9.67 -16.64 2.83
C ARG A 205 10.29 -18.01 2.83
N ARG A 206 10.87 -18.39 1.70
CA ARG A 206 11.70 -19.57 1.66
C ARG A 206 13.06 -19.27 2.29
N ASP A 207 13.41 -20.00 3.32
CA ASP A 207 14.72 -19.92 3.94
C ASP A 207 15.78 -20.43 2.94
N PRO A 208 16.85 -19.65 2.65
CA PRO A 208 17.85 -20.04 1.66
C PRO A 208 18.69 -21.24 2.06
N ASP A 209 18.84 -21.49 3.36
CA ASP A 209 19.70 -22.54 3.87
C ASP A 209 18.94 -23.87 4.04
N SER A 210 17.75 -23.84 4.66
CA SER A 210 16.94 -25.04 4.89
C SER A 210 15.97 -25.34 3.73
N GLY A 211 15.57 -24.33 2.96
CA GLY A 211 14.54 -24.44 1.94
C GLY A 211 13.11 -24.41 2.48
N ASP A 212 12.93 -24.30 3.79
CA ASP A 212 11.63 -24.28 4.45
C ASP A 212 10.92 -22.93 4.29
N GLN A 213 9.59 -22.96 4.45
CA GLN A 213 8.81 -21.73 4.55
C GLN A 213 8.87 -21.22 5.99
N VAL A 214 9.43 -20.03 6.18
CA VAL A 214 9.55 -19.37 7.48
C VAL A 214 8.83 -18.04 7.47
N GLU A 215 8.14 -17.71 8.57
CA GLU A 215 7.55 -16.38 8.73
C GLU A 215 8.65 -15.39 9.05
N THR A 216 8.69 -14.30 8.28
CA THR A 216 9.59 -13.17 8.49
C THR A 216 8.82 -11.89 8.80
N THR A 217 9.38 -11.06 9.67
CA THR A 217 8.93 -9.67 9.85
C THR A 217 9.75 -8.77 8.95
N GLU A 218 9.09 -8.03 8.09
CA GLU A 218 9.70 -7.06 7.19
C GLU A 218 9.37 -5.64 7.64
N GLU A 219 10.37 -4.76 7.59
CA GLU A 219 10.24 -3.38 8.00
C GLU A 219 10.89 -2.45 6.98
N GLU A 220 10.26 -1.31 6.74
CA GLU A 220 10.86 -0.17 6.04
C GLU A 220 10.86 1.04 6.96
N HIS A 221 12.02 1.69 7.13
CA HIS A 221 12.20 2.89 7.94
C HIS A 221 12.47 4.08 7.04
N PHE A 222 11.69 5.14 7.19
CA PHE A 222 11.72 6.33 6.34
C PHE A 222 12.38 7.49 7.08
N MET A 223 13.37 8.10 6.43
CA MET A 223 14.20 9.13 7.05
C MET A 223 14.57 10.22 6.04
N ARG A 224 15.00 11.38 6.57
CA ARG A 224 15.47 12.52 5.77
C ARG A 224 14.45 12.95 4.73
N PHE A 225 13.29 13.39 5.20
CA PHE A 225 12.31 13.99 4.32
C PHE A 225 12.83 15.30 3.73
N VAL A 226 12.68 15.44 2.42
CA VAL A 226 13.05 16.63 1.67
C VAL A 226 11.82 17.07 0.88
N GLU A 227 11.52 18.36 0.97
CA GLU A 227 10.44 18.97 0.22
C GLU A 227 10.90 19.26 -1.21
N ASN A 228 10.11 18.85 -2.18
CA ASN A 228 10.23 19.22 -3.58
C ASN A 228 8.84 19.42 -4.19
N GLN A 229 8.61 20.56 -4.82
CA GLN A 229 7.33 20.92 -5.44
C GLN A 229 6.13 20.87 -4.45
N GLY A 230 6.35 21.24 -3.18
CA GLY A 230 5.36 21.16 -2.11
C GLY A 230 5.05 19.75 -1.61
N ILE A 231 5.85 18.77 -1.96
CA ILE A 231 5.69 17.38 -1.57
C ILE A 231 6.90 16.93 -0.75
N GLN A 232 6.65 16.37 0.42
CA GLN A 232 7.68 15.74 1.24
C GLN A 232 7.93 14.32 0.76
N SER A 233 9.18 13.93 0.58
CA SER A 233 9.56 12.55 0.28
C SER A 233 10.75 12.08 1.11
N PRO A 234 10.78 10.81 1.53
CA PRO A 234 11.93 10.27 2.23
C PRO A 234 13.11 10.12 1.26
N TRP A 235 14.26 10.62 1.64
CA TRP A 235 15.50 10.46 0.85
C TRP A 235 16.33 9.28 1.30
N ILE A 236 16.03 8.72 2.47
CA ILE A 236 16.64 7.48 2.96
C ILE A 236 15.52 6.52 3.34
N ILE A 237 15.59 5.31 2.80
CA ILE A 237 14.73 4.20 3.18
C ILE A 237 15.62 3.01 3.55
N ASP A 238 15.53 2.56 4.80
CA ASP A 238 16.21 1.37 5.29
C ASP A 238 15.24 0.20 5.34
N ARG A 239 15.65 -0.97 4.83
CA ARG A 239 14.87 -2.20 4.82
C ARG A 239 15.47 -3.22 5.77
N PHE A 240 14.60 -3.90 6.51
CA PHE A 240 14.99 -4.90 7.50
C PHE A 240 14.17 -6.16 7.32
N ILE A 241 14.79 -7.29 7.64
CA ILE A 241 14.13 -8.60 7.79
C ILE A 241 14.52 -9.16 9.14
N ASN A 242 13.53 -9.46 9.99
CA ASN A 242 13.74 -9.94 11.37
C ASN A 242 14.74 -9.06 12.15
N GLY A 243 14.61 -7.72 11.99
CA GLY A 243 15.46 -6.74 12.66
C GLY A 243 16.88 -6.59 12.09
N LYS A 244 17.26 -7.37 11.08
CA LYS A 244 18.56 -7.23 10.39
C LYS A 244 18.39 -6.35 9.16
N GLN A 245 19.20 -5.32 9.01
CA GLN A 245 19.19 -4.47 7.83
C GLN A 245 19.61 -5.28 6.59
N THR A 246 18.81 -5.20 5.54
CA THR A 246 19.04 -5.91 4.27
C THR A 246 19.33 -4.98 3.12
N ALA A 247 18.82 -3.73 3.17
CA ALA A 247 19.08 -2.76 2.12
C ALA A 247 18.95 -1.32 2.62
N ARG A 248 19.53 -0.41 1.86
CA ARG A 248 19.33 1.05 1.97
C ARG A 248 19.14 1.65 0.58
N ILE A 249 18.14 2.49 0.46
CA ILE A 249 17.90 3.37 -0.68
C ILE A 249 18.29 4.79 -0.28
N ASN A 250 19.15 5.42 -1.05
CA ASN A 250 19.49 6.83 -0.91
C ASN A 250 19.11 7.56 -2.18
N TYR A 251 18.08 8.41 -2.12
CA TYR A 251 17.72 9.28 -3.23
C TYR A 251 18.68 10.46 -3.36
N GLU A 252 18.99 10.82 -4.58
CA GLU A 252 19.71 12.05 -4.95
C GLU A 252 18.78 13.08 -5.58
N ASN A 253 17.70 12.60 -6.22
CA ASN A 253 16.70 13.46 -6.86
C ASN A 253 15.37 12.70 -6.95
N VAL A 254 14.28 13.41 -6.75
CA VAL A 254 12.92 12.92 -6.96
C VAL A 254 12.14 14.01 -7.70
N GLN A 255 11.45 13.66 -8.78
CA GLN A 255 10.63 14.56 -9.59
C GLN A 255 9.21 13.98 -9.67
N TYR A 256 8.21 14.87 -9.57
CA TYR A 256 6.81 14.50 -9.60
C TYR A 256 6.13 14.98 -10.87
N ASN A 257 5.13 14.22 -11.32
CA ASN A 257 4.25 14.56 -12.43
C ASN A 257 4.97 14.88 -13.74
N GLN A 258 6.16 14.29 -13.93
CA GLN A 258 6.86 14.37 -15.21
C GLN A 258 6.20 13.42 -16.21
N ARG A 259 6.19 13.83 -17.48
CA ARG A 259 5.68 12.98 -18.56
C ARG A 259 6.58 11.76 -18.73
N ILE A 260 6.01 10.58 -18.53
CA ILE A 260 6.65 9.29 -18.82
C ILE A 260 5.93 8.68 -20.02
N ALA A 261 6.68 8.38 -21.08
CA ALA A 261 6.10 7.77 -22.28
C ALA A 261 5.71 6.31 -21.99
N ASP A 262 4.54 5.87 -22.41
CA ASP A 262 4.07 4.48 -22.23
C ASP A 262 5.04 3.45 -22.83
N ALA A 263 5.72 3.81 -23.93
CA ALA A 263 6.74 2.98 -24.56
C ALA A 263 7.93 2.65 -23.62
N LEU A 264 8.11 3.39 -22.52
CA LEU A 264 9.17 3.10 -21.54
C LEU A 264 8.85 1.83 -20.75
N PHE A 265 7.58 1.53 -20.53
CA PHE A 265 7.13 0.34 -19.80
C PHE A 265 6.91 -0.87 -20.73
N ALA A 266 6.78 -0.64 -22.04
CA ALA A 266 6.54 -1.72 -23.00
C ALA A 266 7.77 -2.64 -23.10
N LYS A 267 7.53 -3.97 -23.17
CA LYS A 267 8.59 -4.94 -23.43
C LYS A 267 9.14 -4.74 -24.85
N PRO A 268 10.44 -4.50 -25.01
CA PRO A 268 11.05 -4.32 -26.32
C PRO A 268 11.07 -5.63 -27.12
N ASP A 269 10.89 -5.57 -28.43
CA ASP A 269 10.97 -6.74 -29.32
C ASP A 269 12.39 -7.33 -29.38
N ASN A 270 13.40 -6.50 -29.19
CA ASN A 270 14.81 -6.92 -29.20
C ASN A 270 15.67 -5.96 -28.35
N VAL A 271 16.90 -6.41 -28.08
CA VAL A 271 17.87 -5.67 -27.22
C VAL A 271 18.24 -4.30 -27.77
N LYS A 272 18.26 -4.12 -29.12
CA LYS A 272 18.59 -2.83 -29.75
C LYS A 272 17.49 -1.78 -29.54
N SER A 273 16.27 -2.21 -29.24
CA SER A 273 15.12 -1.34 -28.99
C SER A 273 15.03 -0.87 -27.52
N ILE A 274 15.94 -1.28 -26.65
CA ILE A 274 15.99 -0.85 -25.24
C ILE A 274 16.45 0.61 -25.18
N LYS A 275 15.58 1.46 -24.68
CA LYS A 275 15.84 2.89 -24.47
C LYS A 275 16.32 3.15 -23.06
#